data_d4f3f4e632120f7aaf248426c83ee037
#
_entry.id   d4f3f4e632120f7aaf248426c83ee037
#
_cell.length_a   1.000
_cell.length_b   1.000
_cell.length_c   1.000
_cell.angle_alpha   90.00
_cell.angle_beta   90.00
_cell.angle_gamma   90.00
#
_symmetry.space_group_name_H-M   'P 1'
#
loop_
_entity.id
_entity.type
_entity.pdbx_description
1 polymer ?
#
loop_
_entity_poly.entity_id
_entity_poly.type
_entity_poly.pdbx_seq_one_letter_code
_entity_poly.pdbx_strand_id
1 'polypeptide(L)'
;MMKKLVLKYGYFLGIISQLILILILMSLLTDVNEIFRYAARFSGRFSFSLYLISLLSFLKFYTKNHTIVFTKKVLGVFSLIHLIHFCFLATSIYLNSIPIILYRLAGGFIAYIMIIIYPFYIEKVKNKILHFIYFYHVGFIMIMTYIARIRGNFKGAEPEMFHYLAITFLIITLIVFSYKIYTKK
;
A
#
# COMPACT_ATOMS: atom_id res chain seq x y z
N MET A 1 -2.48 -23.10 6.76
CA MET A 1 -1.21 -23.14 6.00
C MET A 1 -0.71 -21.74 5.67
N MET A 2 -1.45 -20.90 4.98
CA MET A 2 -1.07 -19.55 4.52
C MET A 2 -0.60 -18.60 5.64
N LYS A 3 -1.30 -18.54 6.80
CA LYS A 3 -0.89 -17.69 7.93
C LYS A 3 0.50 -18.04 8.48
N LYS A 4 0.84 -19.31 8.61
CA LYS A 4 2.20 -19.77 9.04
C LYS A 4 3.27 -19.37 8.05
N LEU A 5 2.99 -19.48 6.74
CA LEU A 5 3.90 -19.10 5.66
C LEU A 5 4.21 -17.59 5.72
N VAL A 6 3.20 -16.73 5.83
CA VAL A 6 3.37 -15.27 5.94
C VAL A 6 4.15 -14.90 7.20
N LEU A 7 3.88 -15.53 8.34
CA LEU A 7 4.60 -15.24 9.57
C LEU A 7 6.10 -15.57 9.44
N LYS A 8 6.44 -16.70 8.81
CA LYS A 8 7.83 -17.16 8.70
C LYS A 8 8.59 -16.47 7.55
N TYR A 9 7.99 -16.38 6.38
CA TYR A 9 8.68 -16.00 5.15
C TYR A 9 8.16 -14.72 4.49
N GLY A 10 7.21 -13.99 5.11
CA GLY A 10 6.52 -12.86 4.47
C GLY A 10 7.43 -11.81 3.85
N TYR A 11 8.50 -11.38 4.53
CA TYR A 11 9.45 -10.42 3.97
C TYR A 11 10.21 -10.98 2.77
N PHE A 12 10.71 -12.21 2.90
CA PHE A 12 11.43 -12.89 1.83
C PHE A 12 10.56 -13.07 0.58
N LEU A 13 9.33 -13.57 0.76
CA LEU A 13 8.36 -13.71 -0.34
C LEU A 13 8.01 -12.36 -0.96
N GLY A 14 7.90 -11.32 -0.14
CA GLY A 14 7.69 -9.95 -0.62
C GLY A 14 8.82 -9.49 -1.53
N ILE A 15 10.08 -9.62 -1.10
CA ILE A 15 11.25 -9.24 -1.91
C ILE A 15 11.31 -10.06 -3.20
N ILE A 16 11.18 -11.38 -3.10
CA ILE A 16 11.20 -12.26 -4.28
C ILE A 16 10.12 -11.88 -5.28
N SER A 17 8.91 -11.57 -4.82
CA SER A 17 7.82 -11.16 -5.73
C SER A 17 8.17 -9.90 -6.53
N GLN A 18 8.91 -8.95 -5.95
CA GLN A 18 9.33 -7.73 -6.65
C GLN A 18 10.51 -7.99 -7.59
N LEU A 19 11.43 -8.89 -7.22
CA LEU A 19 12.51 -9.32 -8.11
C LEU A 19 11.95 -10.06 -9.33
N ILE A 20 11.01 -10.99 -9.13
CA ILE A 20 10.33 -11.68 -10.23
C ILE A 20 9.59 -10.68 -11.12
N LEU A 21 8.89 -9.70 -10.54
CA LEU A 21 8.20 -8.65 -11.29
C LEU A 21 9.15 -7.91 -12.23
N ILE A 22 10.30 -7.42 -11.72
CA ILE A 22 11.23 -6.66 -12.56
C ILE A 22 11.87 -7.55 -13.64
N LEU A 23 12.21 -8.81 -13.32
CA LEU A 23 12.76 -9.75 -14.29
C LEU A 23 11.79 -10.07 -15.42
N ILE A 24 10.50 -10.27 -15.10
CA ILE A 24 9.45 -10.46 -16.11
C ILE A 24 9.34 -9.22 -17.01
N LEU A 25 9.31 -8.03 -16.42
CA LEU A 25 9.22 -6.80 -17.20
C LEU A 25 10.44 -6.58 -18.10
N MET A 26 11.64 -6.90 -17.63
CA MET A 26 12.88 -6.84 -18.44
C MET A 26 12.88 -7.88 -19.58
N SER A 27 12.19 -8.99 -19.43
CA SER A 27 12.06 -9.99 -20.51
C SER A 27 11.01 -9.62 -21.57
N LEU A 28 10.03 -8.79 -21.21
CA LEU A 28 8.91 -8.41 -22.08
C LEU A 28 9.10 -7.04 -22.77
N LEU A 29 9.87 -6.16 -22.17
CA LEU A 29 10.03 -4.77 -22.59
C LEU A 29 11.51 -4.46 -22.83
N THR A 30 11.79 -3.69 -23.86
CA THR A 30 13.16 -3.23 -24.21
C THR A 30 13.45 -1.82 -23.71
N ASP A 31 12.41 -0.99 -23.53
CA ASP A 31 12.56 0.37 -23.03
C ASP A 31 12.59 0.40 -21.50
N VAL A 32 13.71 0.88 -20.96
CA VAL A 32 13.93 1.00 -19.51
C VAL A 32 12.90 1.93 -18.86
N ASN A 33 12.46 2.99 -19.53
CA ASN A 33 11.45 3.91 -19.02
C ASN A 33 10.12 3.18 -18.79
N GLU A 34 9.72 2.34 -19.75
CA GLU A 34 8.52 1.51 -19.65
C GLU A 34 8.65 0.46 -18.57
N ILE A 35 9.79 -0.21 -18.44
CA ILE A 35 10.04 -1.22 -17.41
C ILE A 35 9.75 -0.63 -16.03
N PHE A 36 10.35 0.50 -15.67
CA PHE A 36 10.15 1.13 -14.36
C PHE A 36 8.73 1.71 -14.19
N ARG A 37 8.10 2.16 -15.26
CA ARG A 37 6.71 2.61 -15.23
C ARG A 37 5.74 1.47 -14.88
N TYR A 38 5.90 0.31 -15.53
CA TYR A 38 5.10 -0.87 -15.23
C TYR A 38 5.46 -1.49 -13.87
N ALA A 39 6.74 -1.52 -13.49
CA ALA A 39 7.17 -1.97 -12.16
C ALA A 39 6.50 -1.15 -11.06
N ALA A 40 6.50 0.18 -11.15
CA ALA A 40 5.79 1.06 -10.24
C ALA A 40 4.28 0.79 -10.22
N ARG A 41 3.66 0.53 -11.38
CA ARG A 41 2.23 0.24 -11.48
C ARG A 41 1.86 -1.06 -10.75
N PHE A 42 2.55 -2.16 -11.05
CA PHE A 42 2.21 -3.48 -10.50
C PHE A 42 2.63 -3.63 -9.04
N SER A 43 3.78 -3.08 -8.64
CA SER A 43 4.18 -3.06 -7.22
C SER A 43 3.20 -2.24 -6.37
N GLY A 44 2.68 -1.13 -6.91
CA GLY A 44 1.65 -0.34 -6.25
C GLY A 44 0.34 -1.10 -6.05
N ARG A 45 -0.11 -1.89 -7.03
CA ARG A 45 -1.30 -2.76 -6.91
C ARG A 45 -1.09 -3.86 -5.86
N PHE A 46 0.08 -4.47 -5.84
CA PHE A 46 0.42 -5.47 -4.85
C PHE A 46 0.47 -4.87 -3.44
N SER A 47 1.10 -3.72 -3.29
CA SER A 47 1.12 -2.95 -2.04
C SER A 47 -0.29 -2.59 -1.55
N PHE A 48 -1.17 -2.15 -2.44
CA PHE A 48 -2.58 -1.88 -2.13
C PHE A 48 -3.30 -3.12 -1.57
N SER A 49 -3.10 -4.29 -2.16
CA SER A 49 -3.69 -5.54 -1.68
C SER A 49 -3.19 -5.89 -0.28
N LEU A 50 -1.90 -5.69 0.01
CA LEU A 50 -1.33 -5.89 1.34
C LEU A 50 -1.89 -4.89 2.36
N TYR A 51 -2.14 -3.64 1.96
CA TYR A 51 -2.80 -2.66 2.81
C TYR A 51 -4.22 -3.13 3.20
N LEU A 52 -5.03 -3.59 2.25
CA LEU A 52 -6.37 -4.11 2.54
C LEU A 52 -6.31 -5.32 3.47
N ILE A 53 -5.39 -6.25 3.24
CA ILE A 53 -5.19 -7.42 4.12
C ILE A 53 -4.80 -6.97 5.53
N SER A 54 -3.94 -5.96 5.67
CA SER A 54 -3.52 -5.43 6.97
C SER A 54 -4.67 -4.78 7.72
N LEU A 55 -5.50 -3.99 7.04
CA LEU A 55 -6.70 -3.35 7.59
C LEU A 55 -7.73 -4.38 8.07
N LEU A 56 -8.04 -5.39 7.24
CA LEU A 56 -8.96 -6.47 7.59
C LEU A 56 -8.41 -7.35 8.73
N SER A 57 -7.10 -7.60 8.75
CA SER A 57 -6.44 -8.34 9.83
C SER A 57 -6.48 -7.57 11.15
N PHE A 58 -6.24 -6.25 11.10
CA PHE A 58 -6.38 -5.38 12.27
C PHE A 58 -7.82 -5.38 12.79
N LEU A 59 -8.80 -5.31 11.91
CA LEU A 59 -10.21 -5.38 12.29
C LEU A 59 -10.55 -6.69 13.00
N LYS A 60 -10.03 -7.83 12.53
CA LYS A 60 -10.20 -9.13 13.20
C LYS A 60 -9.52 -9.16 14.56
N PHE A 61 -8.32 -8.61 14.69
CA PHE A 61 -7.64 -8.46 15.97
C PHE A 61 -8.50 -7.65 16.93
N TYR A 62 -8.97 -6.50 16.51
CA TYR A 62 -9.71 -5.57 17.34
C TYR A 62 -11.08 -6.11 17.77
N THR A 63 -11.80 -6.81 16.88
CA THR A 63 -13.17 -7.29 17.14
C THR A 63 -13.23 -8.67 17.79
N LYS A 64 -12.28 -9.56 17.52
CA LYS A 64 -12.33 -10.99 17.89
C LYS A 64 -11.19 -11.44 18.80
N ASN A 65 -10.44 -10.51 19.40
CA ASN A 65 -9.27 -10.81 20.25
C ASN A 65 -8.23 -11.76 19.60
N HIS A 66 -8.06 -11.67 18.29
CA HIS A 66 -6.98 -12.38 17.60
C HIS A 66 -5.61 -11.78 17.96
N THR A 67 -4.56 -12.59 17.89
CA THR A 67 -3.19 -12.11 18.15
C THR A 67 -2.79 -11.06 17.15
N ILE A 68 -2.23 -9.94 17.62
CA ILE A 68 -1.75 -8.82 16.79
C ILE A 68 -0.55 -9.20 15.91
N VAL A 69 0.16 -10.29 16.25
CA VAL A 69 1.39 -10.75 15.59
C VAL A 69 1.24 -10.86 14.07
N PHE A 70 0.12 -11.44 13.60
CA PHE A 70 -0.13 -11.56 12.17
C PHE A 70 -0.33 -10.19 11.50
N THR A 71 -1.13 -9.32 12.12
CA THR A 71 -1.35 -7.96 11.63
C THR A 71 -0.05 -7.16 11.54
N LYS A 72 0.78 -7.22 12.58
CA LYS A 72 2.10 -6.58 12.60
C LYS A 72 2.99 -7.09 11.46
N LYS A 73 3.01 -8.41 11.23
CA LYS A 73 3.80 -9.01 10.15
C LYS A 73 3.31 -8.54 8.77
N VAL A 74 2.00 -8.55 8.52
CA VAL A 74 1.44 -8.09 7.24
C VAL A 74 1.72 -6.61 7.03
N LEU A 75 1.59 -5.77 8.06
CA LEU A 75 1.94 -4.35 8.00
C LEU A 75 3.43 -4.14 7.69
N GLY A 76 4.31 -4.92 8.29
CA GLY A 76 5.74 -4.86 7.97
C GLY A 76 6.05 -5.26 6.53
N VAL A 77 5.41 -6.32 6.02
CA VAL A 77 5.51 -6.72 4.60
C VAL A 77 4.95 -5.63 3.69
N PHE A 78 3.80 -5.05 4.03
CA PHE A 78 3.23 -3.91 3.32
C PHE A 78 4.21 -2.73 3.27
N SER A 79 4.81 -2.37 4.41
CA SER A 79 5.81 -1.30 4.51
C SER A 79 7.00 -1.55 3.57
N LEU A 80 7.57 -2.75 3.60
CA LEU A 80 8.68 -3.13 2.74
C LEU A 80 8.33 -3.02 1.25
N ILE A 81 7.20 -3.61 0.85
CA ILE A 81 6.76 -3.58 -0.56
C ILE A 81 6.44 -2.16 -1.01
N HIS A 82 5.86 -1.35 -0.13
CA HIS A 82 5.54 0.04 -0.44
C HIS A 82 6.81 0.90 -0.60
N LEU A 83 7.88 0.61 0.16
CA LEU A 83 9.19 1.23 -0.05
C LEU A 83 9.82 0.83 -1.40
N ILE A 84 9.75 -0.45 -1.77
CA ILE A 84 10.23 -0.91 -3.08
C ILE A 84 9.41 -0.25 -4.21
N HIS A 85 8.08 -0.17 -4.02
CA HIS A 85 7.21 0.58 -4.94
C HIS A 85 7.65 2.03 -5.08
N PHE A 86 8.00 2.70 -3.98
CA PHE A 86 8.51 4.07 -4.02
C PHE A 86 9.81 4.17 -4.82
N CYS A 87 10.74 3.23 -4.67
CA CYS A 87 11.97 3.19 -5.47
C CYS A 87 11.66 3.08 -6.96
N PHE A 88 10.76 2.17 -7.36
CA PHE A 88 10.33 2.05 -8.76
C PHE A 88 9.66 3.32 -9.27
N LEU A 89 8.80 3.94 -8.44
CA LEU A 89 8.12 5.18 -8.79
C LEU A 89 9.12 6.34 -8.96
N ALA A 90 10.05 6.51 -8.02
CA ALA A 90 11.07 7.56 -8.07
C ALA A 90 11.96 7.40 -9.30
N THR A 91 12.40 6.17 -9.61
CA THR A 91 13.16 5.86 -10.82
C THR A 91 12.36 6.17 -12.08
N SER A 92 11.08 5.79 -12.12
CA SER A 92 10.19 6.09 -13.25
C SER A 92 10.00 7.60 -13.45
N ILE A 93 9.83 8.37 -12.38
CA ILE A 93 9.70 9.84 -12.42
C ILE A 93 10.99 10.46 -12.97
N TYR A 94 12.14 10.02 -12.49
CA TYR A 94 13.45 10.51 -12.92
C TYR A 94 13.69 10.23 -14.41
N LEU A 95 13.53 8.99 -14.86
CA LEU A 95 13.76 8.57 -16.23
C LEU A 95 12.81 9.27 -17.23
N ASN A 96 11.56 9.52 -16.84
CA ASN A 96 10.57 10.17 -17.70
C ASN A 96 10.55 11.71 -17.55
N SER A 97 11.49 12.30 -16.81
CA SER A 97 11.60 13.74 -16.57
C SER A 97 10.27 14.38 -16.13
N ILE A 98 9.52 13.68 -15.23
CA ILE A 98 8.23 14.15 -14.75
C ILE A 98 8.46 15.27 -13.73
N PRO A 99 7.86 16.47 -13.90
CA PRO A 99 8.05 17.57 -12.97
C PRO A 99 7.50 17.25 -11.57
N ILE A 100 8.33 17.46 -10.55
CA ILE A 100 7.97 17.23 -9.16
C ILE A 100 7.40 18.52 -8.55
N ILE A 101 6.16 18.46 -8.08
CA ILE A 101 5.48 19.58 -7.42
C ILE A 101 5.44 19.28 -5.92
N LEU A 102 6.36 19.90 -5.15
CA LEU A 102 6.62 19.57 -3.74
C LEU A 102 5.39 19.60 -2.85
N TYR A 103 4.51 20.61 -2.97
CA TYR A 103 3.32 20.69 -2.12
C TYR A 103 2.34 19.52 -2.32
N ARG A 104 2.31 18.93 -3.53
CA ARG A 104 1.49 17.75 -3.82
C ARG A 104 2.04 16.47 -3.21
N LEU A 105 3.31 16.46 -2.84
CA LEU A 105 3.96 15.30 -2.22
C LEU A 105 3.81 15.27 -0.70
N ALA A 106 3.47 16.39 -0.05
CA ALA A 106 3.46 16.49 1.41
C ALA A 106 2.59 15.42 2.08
N GLY A 107 1.35 15.22 1.61
CA GLY A 107 0.47 14.18 2.14
C GLY A 107 1.00 12.76 1.94
N GLY A 108 1.56 12.49 0.76
CA GLY A 108 2.23 11.23 0.46
C GLY A 108 3.46 10.98 1.34
N PHE A 109 4.28 12.00 1.57
CA PHE A 109 5.45 11.92 2.43
C PHE A 109 5.07 11.55 3.88
N ILE A 110 4.04 12.20 4.43
CA ILE A 110 3.51 11.85 5.76
C ILE A 110 3.02 10.39 5.78
N ALA A 111 2.29 9.96 4.75
CA ALA A 111 1.84 8.58 4.64
C ALA A 111 3.00 7.59 4.63
N TYR A 112 4.09 7.88 3.90
CA TYR A 112 5.30 7.04 3.90
C TYR A 112 5.95 6.94 5.27
N ILE A 113 6.10 8.05 5.99
CA ILE A 113 6.61 8.03 7.39
C ILE A 113 5.73 7.13 8.25
N MET A 114 4.42 7.28 8.17
CA MET A 114 3.47 6.48 8.94
C MET A 114 3.55 4.99 8.57
N ILE A 115 3.66 4.65 7.27
CA ILE A 115 3.79 3.28 6.78
C ILE A 115 5.06 2.61 7.33
N ILE A 116 6.17 3.35 7.41
CA ILE A 116 7.44 2.82 7.93
C ILE A 116 7.38 2.64 9.46
N ILE A 117 6.87 3.62 10.17
CA ILE A 117 6.95 3.67 11.64
C ILE A 117 5.88 2.79 12.30
N TYR A 118 4.66 2.81 11.80
CA TYR A 118 3.51 2.19 12.47
C TYR A 118 3.65 0.68 12.75
N PRO A 119 4.23 -0.18 11.87
CA PRO A 119 4.42 -1.60 12.17
C PRO A 119 5.26 -1.88 13.42
N PHE A 120 6.19 -0.98 13.76
CA PHE A 120 7.03 -1.13 14.96
C PHE A 120 6.29 -0.75 16.26
N TYR A 121 5.29 0.11 16.15
CA TYR A 121 4.59 0.67 17.31
C TYR A 121 3.18 0.14 17.51
N ILE A 122 2.60 -0.59 16.56
CA ILE A 122 1.20 -1.05 16.61
C ILE A 122 0.83 -1.77 17.92
N GLU A 123 1.76 -2.53 18.52
CA GLU A 123 1.53 -3.25 19.78
C GLU A 123 1.57 -2.32 21.00
N LYS A 124 2.28 -1.20 20.89
CA LYS A 124 2.46 -0.22 21.98
C LYS A 124 1.36 0.84 21.97
N VAL A 125 0.72 1.06 20.83
CA VAL A 125 -0.33 2.06 20.67
C VAL A 125 -1.61 1.56 21.32
N LYS A 126 -1.96 2.13 22.48
CA LYS A 126 -3.21 1.84 23.20
C LYS A 126 -4.37 2.71 22.73
N ASN A 127 -4.08 3.89 22.18
CA ASN A 127 -5.09 4.85 21.76
C ASN A 127 -5.69 4.44 20.41
N LYS A 128 -7.00 4.18 20.40
CA LYS A 128 -7.78 3.82 19.20
C LYS A 128 -7.68 4.87 18.10
N ILE A 129 -7.65 6.15 18.47
CA ILE A 129 -7.59 7.28 17.53
C ILE A 129 -6.33 7.19 16.65
N LEU A 130 -5.18 6.80 17.21
CA LEU A 130 -3.95 6.67 16.44
C LEU A 130 -4.02 5.57 15.39
N HIS A 131 -4.72 4.46 15.68
CA HIS A 131 -4.99 3.42 14.68
C HIS A 131 -5.90 3.94 13.56
N PHE A 132 -6.93 4.73 13.91
CA PHE A 132 -7.77 5.40 12.91
C PHE A 132 -6.96 6.34 12.04
N ILE A 133 -6.18 7.24 12.64
CA ILE A 133 -5.35 8.19 11.90
C ILE A 133 -4.47 7.46 10.90
N TYR A 134 -3.80 6.37 11.29
CA TYR A 134 -2.97 5.59 10.40
C TYR A 134 -3.75 5.04 9.20
N PHE A 135 -4.78 4.23 9.45
CA PHE A 135 -5.50 3.56 8.38
C PHE A 135 -6.28 4.55 7.50
N TYR A 136 -6.87 5.60 8.07
CA TYR A 136 -7.57 6.60 7.28
C TYR A 136 -6.64 7.47 6.46
N HIS A 137 -5.54 7.93 7.03
CA HIS A 137 -4.60 8.78 6.29
C HIS A 137 -3.99 8.02 5.12
N VAL A 138 -3.46 6.82 5.34
CA VAL A 138 -2.88 5.99 4.28
C VAL A 138 -3.94 5.65 3.23
N GLY A 139 -5.13 5.23 3.64
CA GLY A 139 -6.24 4.94 2.73
C GLY A 139 -6.68 6.15 1.92
N PHE A 140 -6.79 7.32 2.54
CA PHE A 140 -7.13 8.57 1.88
C PHE A 140 -6.09 8.95 0.80
N ILE A 141 -4.81 8.86 1.11
CA ILE A 141 -3.74 9.13 0.13
C ILE A 141 -3.82 8.16 -1.06
N MET A 142 -4.12 6.87 -0.81
CA MET A 142 -4.33 5.90 -1.89
C MET A 142 -5.54 6.26 -2.76
N ILE A 143 -6.67 6.66 -2.16
CA ILE A 143 -7.85 7.12 -2.90
C ILE A 143 -7.49 8.33 -3.77
N MET A 144 -6.84 9.34 -3.20
CA MET A 144 -6.44 10.53 -3.93
C MET A 144 -5.49 10.21 -5.09
N THR A 145 -4.58 9.25 -4.90
CA THR A 145 -3.69 8.78 -5.96
C THR A 145 -4.46 8.12 -7.11
N TYR A 146 -5.44 7.26 -6.81
CA TYR A 146 -6.27 6.64 -7.85
C TYR A 146 -7.18 7.64 -8.55
N ILE A 147 -7.78 8.59 -7.82
CA ILE A 147 -8.56 9.69 -8.43
C ILE A 147 -7.68 10.51 -9.38
N ALA A 148 -6.46 10.84 -8.97
CA ALA A 148 -5.53 11.58 -9.81
C ALA A 148 -5.15 10.82 -11.09
N ARG A 149 -5.04 9.48 -11.04
CA ARG A 149 -4.84 8.63 -12.22
C ARG A 149 -6.06 8.61 -13.13
N ILE A 150 -7.26 8.48 -12.58
CA ILE A 150 -8.51 8.52 -13.35
C ILE A 150 -8.68 9.87 -14.07
N ARG A 151 -8.26 10.97 -13.44
CA ARG A 151 -8.28 12.32 -14.03
C ARG A 151 -7.16 12.60 -15.03
N GLY A 152 -6.28 11.62 -15.31
CA GLY A 152 -5.16 11.80 -16.25
C GLY A 152 -4.06 12.74 -15.75
N ASN A 153 -3.97 13.01 -14.44
CA ASN A 153 -2.96 13.91 -13.88
C ASN A 153 -1.54 13.34 -13.89
N PHE A 154 -1.38 12.07 -14.27
CA PHE A 154 -0.08 11.40 -14.41
C PHE A 154 0.19 11.07 -15.87
N LYS A 155 1.25 11.62 -16.44
CA LYS A 155 1.70 11.26 -17.80
C LYS A 155 1.95 9.74 -17.88
N GLY A 156 1.40 9.10 -18.92
CA GLY A 156 1.58 7.68 -19.19
C GLY A 156 0.83 6.73 -18.21
N ALA A 157 -0.09 7.26 -17.41
CA ALA A 157 -0.97 6.46 -16.58
C ALA A 157 -2.42 6.64 -17.04
N GLU A 158 -2.83 5.81 -17.98
CA GLU A 158 -4.23 5.77 -18.44
C GLU A 158 -5.16 5.27 -17.34
N PRO A 159 -6.42 5.74 -17.30
CA PRO A 159 -7.42 5.20 -16.40
C PRO A 159 -7.69 3.74 -16.76
N GLU A 160 -7.63 2.87 -15.76
CA GLU A 160 -7.91 1.44 -15.89
C GLU A 160 -9.05 1.04 -14.93
N MET A 161 -9.78 -0.02 -15.26
CA MET A 161 -10.84 -0.59 -14.43
C MET A 161 -10.37 -0.85 -12.98
N PHE A 162 -9.09 -1.23 -12.82
CA PHE A 162 -8.49 -1.45 -11.50
C PHE A 162 -8.62 -0.22 -10.58
N HIS A 163 -8.45 1.01 -11.10
CA HIS A 163 -8.51 2.22 -10.28
C HIS A 163 -9.90 2.45 -9.68
N TYR A 164 -10.96 2.20 -10.46
CA TYR A 164 -12.35 2.31 -10.00
C TYR A 164 -12.68 1.24 -8.96
N LEU A 165 -12.31 -0.01 -9.22
CA LEU A 165 -12.49 -1.11 -8.27
C LEU A 165 -11.72 -0.85 -6.97
N ALA A 166 -10.47 -0.41 -7.05
CA ALA A 166 -9.64 -0.12 -5.88
C ALA A 166 -10.25 0.95 -4.98
N ILE A 167 -10.75 2.05 -5.55
CA ILE A 167 -11.46 3.11 -4.79
C ILE A 167 -12.70 2.54 -4.11
N THR A 168 -13.53 1.79 -4.85
CA THR A 168 -14.77 1.20 -4.33
C THR A 168 -14.48 0.26 -3.16
N PHE A 169 -13.55 -0.69 -3.33
CA PHE A 169 -13.16 -1.61 -2.26
C PHE A 169 -12.59 -0.88 -1.04
N LEU A 170 -11.80 0.16 -1.26
CA LEU A 170 -11.19 0.92 -0.19
C LEU A 170 -12.23 1.68 0.63
N ILE A 171 -13.15 2.37 -0.04
CA ILE A 171 -14.25 3.09 0.62
C ILE A 171 -15.11 2.12 1.44
N ILE A 172 -15.56 1.01 0.83
CA ILE A 172 -16.36 0.00 1.53
C ILE A 172 -15.61 -0.54 2.75
N THR A 173 -14.32 -0.86 2.60
CA THR A 173 -13.52 -1.42 3.70
C THR A 173 -13.34 -0.40 4.84
N LEU A 174 -13.14 0.88 4.54
CA LEU A 174 -13.03 1.93 5.55
C LEU A 174 -14.37 2.18 6.26
N ILE A 175 -15.50 2.13 5.56
CA ILE A 175 -16.84 2.22 6.17
C ILE A 175 -17.07 1.05 7.12
N VAL A 176 -16.79 -0.18 6.68
CA VAL A 176 -16.92 -1.38 7.53
C VAL A 176 -15.99 -1.32 8.73
N PHE A 177 -14.77 -0.80 8.55
CA PHE A 177 -13.82 -0.59 9.62
C PHE A 177 -14.36 0.36 10.69
N SER A 178 -14.87 1.53 10.29
CA SER A 178 -15.49 2.51 11.20
C SER A 178 -16.66 1.91 11.95
N TYR A 179 -17.61 1.31 11.23
CA TYR A 179 -18.80 0.72 11.81
C TYR A 179 -18.46 -0.32 12.88
N LYS A 180 -17.56 -1.26 12.56
CA LYS A 180 -17.21 -2.33 13.50
C LYS A 180 -16.43 -1.86 14.73
N ILE A 181 -15.61 -0.81 14.60
CA ILE A 181 -14.90 -0.26 15.75
C ILE A 181 -15.83 0.59 16.61
N TYR A 182 -16.75 1.32 15.99
CA TYR A 182 -17.72 2.14 16.72
C TYR A 182 -18.72 1.29 17.50
N THR A 183 -19.23 0.21 16.90
CA THR A 183 -20.22 -0.68 17.52
C THR A 183 -19.63 -1.62 18.57
N LYS A 184 -18.31 -1.78 18.65
CA LYS A 184 -17.68 -2.53 19.72
C LYS A 184 -17.57 -1.64 20.97
N LYS A 185 -18.59 -1.72 21.82
CA LYS A 185 -18.56 -1.23 23.21
C LYS A 185 -17.74 -2.16 24.10
#